data_62b161c615c462c82b9b7876f4254966
#
_entry.id   62b161c615c462c82b9b7876f4254966
#
_cell.length_a   1.000
_cell.length_b   1.000
_cell.length_c   1.000
_cell.angle_alpha   90.00
_cell.angle_beta   90.00
_cell.angle_gamma   90.00
#
_symmetry.space_group_name_H-M   'P 1'
#
loop_
_entity.id
_entity.type
_entity.pdbx_description
1 polymer ?
#
loop_
_entity_poly.entity_id
_entity_poly.type
_entity_poly.pdbx_seq_one_letter_code
_entity_poly.pdbx_strand_id
1 'polypeptide(L)'
;MAPRKNSGIHKRRALVFGRFQPFHYGHLMVINWALSLFDEIVILVGMADESHTLQNPFTAGERIWMIREALRDEGIDLTRIVTATIPTMSIYVGNALYVIKLVPPVEAIITRNPVTAQVFRDAGLKVLVPPPYNRDIYRGSYIRELIIKGDERWRKLVPPVVAEIIDSIDGVSRLRNIARYD
;
A
#
# COMPACT_ATOMS: atom_id res chain seq x y z
N MET A 1 2.67 7.06 -40.58
CA MET A 1 1.70 7.52 -39.55
C MET A 1 2.44 7.53 -38.21
N ALA A 2 2.78 8.70 -37.67
CA ALA A 2 3.51 8.78 -36.42
C ALA A 2 2.64 8.24 -35.27
N PRO A 3 3.21 7.49 -34.27
CA PRO A 3 2.44 7.03 -33.15
C PRO A 3 1.90 8.26 -32.39
N ARG A 4 0.59 8.28 -32.11
CA ARG A 4 -0.04 9.28 -31.27
C ARG A 4 0.69 9.25 -29.92
N LYS A 5 1.35 10.35 -29.55
CA LYS A 5 1.81 10.57 -28.16
C LYS A 5 0.59 10.37 -27.27
N ASN A 6 0.62 9.32 -26.45
CA ASN A 6 -0.43 9.04 -25.49
C ASN A 6 -0.42 10.23 -24.52
N SER A 7 -1.35 11.18 -24.71
CA SER A 7 -1.46 12.33 -23.84
C SER A 7 -1.83 11.77 -22.46
N GLY A 8 -1.09 12.11 -21.40
CA GLY A 8 -1.28 11.60 -20.04
C GLY A 8 -2.71 11.76 -19.46
N ILE A 9 -3.60 12.36 -20.24
CA ILE A 9 -5.02 12.59 -19.94
C ILE A 9 -5.85 11.30 -20.02
N HIS A 10 -5.48 10.32 -20.88
CA HIS A 10 -6.28 9.11 -21.13
C HIS A 10 -5.65 7.83 -20.57
N LYS A 11 -4.84 7.93 -19.51
CA LYS A 11 -4.26 6.76 -18.86
C LYS A 11 -5.33 5.96 -18.12
N ARG A 12 -5.31 4.64 -18.33
CA ARG A 12 -6.10 3.70 -17.54
C ARG A 12 -5.47 3.55 -16.16
N ARG A 13 -6.20 3.89 -15.10
CA ARG A 13 -5.70 3.87 -13.73
C ARG A 13 -6.50 2.95 -12.83
N ALA A 14 -5.82 2.32 -11.87
CA ALA A 14 -6.47 1.65 -10.77
C ALA A 14 -5.94 2.16 -9.42
N LEU A 15 -6.79 2.10 -8.41
CA LEU A 15 -6.45 2.46 -7.03
C LEU A 15 -6.09 1.20 -6.24
N VAL A 16 -4.93 1.19 -5.63
CA VAL A 16 -4.52 0.24 -4.59
C VAL A 16 -4.53 0.97 -3.25
N PHE A 17 -5.44 0.56 -2.37
CA PHE A 17 -5.61 1.17 -1.06
C PHE A 17 -5.07 0.26 0.05
N GLY A 18 -4.26 0.81 0.96
CA GLY A 18 -3.70 0.04 2.05
C GLY A 18 -3.05 0.89 3.13
N ARG A 19 -2.71 0.26 4.26
CA ARG A 19 -1.96 0.91 5.35
C ARG A 19 -0.45 0.85 5.14
N PHE A 20 0.05 -0.23 4.52
CA PHE A 20 1.48 -0.45 4.24
C PHE A 20 2.35 -0.37 5.51
N GLN A 21 2.01 -1.13 6.55
CA GLN A 21 2.61 -1.10 7.88
C GLN A 21 3.35 -2.41 8.27
N PRO A 22 4.56 -2.68 7.71
CA PRO A 22 5.24 -1.98 6.62
C PRO A 22 4.80 -2.43 5.22
N PHE A 23 5.41 -1.86 4.18
CA PHE A 23 5.36 -2.39 2.82
C PHE A 23 6.02 -3.78 2.78
N HIS A 24 5.46 -4.74 2.05
CA HIS A 24 5.93 -6.12 2.01
C HIS A 24 5.68 -6.76 0.64
N TYR A 25 6.24 -7.94 0.39
CA TYR A 25 6.11 -8.63 -0.90
C TYR A 25 4.66 -8.88 -1.33
N GLY A 26 3.73 -9.09 -0.40
CA GLY A 26 2.31 -9.18 -0.74
C GLY A 26 1.75 -7.92 -1.41
N HIS A 27 2.21 -6.73 -1.00
CA HIS A 27 1.83 -5.47 -1.65
C HIS A 27 2.51 -5.36 -3.02
N LEU A 28 3.77 -5.74 -3.12
CA LEU A 28 4.52 -5.72 -4.37
C LEU A 28 3.88 -6.60 -5.44
N MET A 29 3.46 -7.82 -5.08
CA MET A 29 2.74 -8.72 -5.98
C MET A 29 1.44 -8.11 -6.50
N VAL A 30 0.68 -7.45 -5.64
CA VAL A 30 -0.57 -6.75 -6.03
C VAL A 30 -0.28 -5.61 -7.00
N ILE A 31 0.75 -4.81 -6.74
CA ILE A 31 1.12 -3.67 -7.60
C ILE A 31 1.62 -4.17 -8.96
N ASN A 32 2.48 -5.19 -9.00
CA ASN A 32 2.96 -5.77 -10.25
C ASN A 32 1.81 -6.33 -11.11
N TRP A 33 0.89 -7.05 -10.48
CA TRP A 33 -0.30 -7.54 -11.16
C TRP A 33 -1.16 -6.38 -11.68
N ALA A 34 -1.36 -5.33 -10.89
CA ALA A 34 -2.11 -4.17 -11.30
C ALA A 34 -1.46 -3.44 -12.50
N LEU A 35 -0.13 -3.31 -12.51
CA LEU A 35 0.63 -2.70 -13.60
C LEU A 35 0.59 -3.51 -14.90
N SER A 36 0.26 -4.80 -14.85
CA SER A 36 0.02 -5.61 -16.04
C SER A 36 -1.33 -5.30 -16.71
N LEU A 37 -2.26 -4.69 -15.98
CA LEU A 37 -3.63 -4.40 -16.45
C LEU A 37 -3.89 -2.91 -16.71
N PHE A 38 -3.12 -2.02 -16.07
CA PHE A 38 -3.34 -0.57 -16.08
C PHE A 38 -2.06 0.17 -16.45
N ASP A 39 -2.20 1.33 -17.05
CA ASP A 39 -1.07 2.18 -17.44
C ASP A 39 -0.41 2.82 -16.23
N GLU A 40 -1.19 3.13 -15.19
CA GLU A 40 -0.77 3.84 -14.01
C GLU A 40 -1.54 3.33 -12.77
N ILE A 41 -0.84 3.23 -11.65
CA ILE A 41 -1.43 2.82 -10.37
C ILE A 41 -1.37 3.97 -9.38
N VAL A 42 -2.51 4.24 -8.76
CA VAL A 42 -2.60 5.14 -7.61
C VAL A 42 -2.49 4.32 -6.34
N ILE A 43 -1.44 4.55 -5.55
CA ILE A 43 -1.24 3.93 -4.24
C ILE A 43 -1.71 4.92 -3.19
N LEU A 44 -2.83 4.60 -2.53
CA LEU A 44 -3.40 5.44 -1.48
C LEU A 44 -3.03 4.88 -0.10
N VAL A 45 -2.22 5.64 0.63
CA VAL A 45 -1.77 5.30 1.98
C VAL A 45 -2.82 5.79 2.98
N GLY A 46 -3.54 4.85 3.57
CA GLY A 46 -4.55 5.12 4.60
C GLY A 46 -3.97 5.37 5.98
N MET A 47 -4.79 5.90 6.88
CA MET A 47 -4.40 6.23 8.25
C MET A 47 -3.12 7.08 8.27
N ALA A 48 -3.11 8.14 7.47
CA ALA A 48 -1.91 8.95 7.27
C ALA A 48 -1.56 9.82 8.48
N ASP A 49 -2.53 10.14 9.29
CA ASP A 49 -2.44 10.87 10.55
C ASP A 49 -2.05 10.00 11.76
N GLU A 50 -2.06 8.66 11.60
CA GLU A 50 -1.68 7.73 12.65
C GLU A 50 -0.25 7.23 12.49
N SER A 51 0.48 7.22 13.61
CA SER A 51 1.81 6.61 13.72
C SER A 51 2.13 6.29 15.19
N HIS A 52 3.24 5.58 15.43
CA HIS A 52 3.74 5.26 16.77
C HIS A 52 2.75 4.45 17.63
N THR A 53 1.95 3.59 16.98
CA THR A 53 1.07 2.61 17.63
C THR A 53 1.44 1.19 17.20
N LEU A 54 0.99 0.16 17.92
CA LEU A 54 1.23 -1.24 17.52
C LEU A 54 0.67 -1.56 16.12
N GLN A 55 -0.45 -0.95 15.76
CA GLN A 55 -1.08 -1.19 14.47
C GLN A 55 -0.47 -0.33 13.35
N ASN A 56 -0.02 0.87 13.69
CA ASN A 56 0.53 1.84 12.74
C ASN A 56 1.86 2.42 13.27
N PRO A 57 2.96 1.63 13.33
CA PRO A 57 4.24 2.10 13.88
C PRO A 57 4.94 3.14 13.02
N PHE A 58 4.66 3.16 11.70
CA PHE A 58 5.35 4.00 10.74
C PHE A 58 4.49 5.18 10.28
N THR A 59 5.09 6.37 10.16
CA THR A 59 4.43 7.56 9.63
C THR A 59 4.04 7.39 8.16
N ALA A 60 3.15 8.24 7.64
CA ALA A 60 2.81 8.23 6.22
C ALA A 60 4.03 8.46 5.32
N GLY A 61 4.91 9.40 5.71
CA GLY A 61 6.14 9.69 4.98
C GLY A 61 7.08 8.49 4.89
N GLU A 62 7.32 7.81 6.02
CA GLU A 62 8.15 6.60 6.07
C GLU A 62 7.57 5.48 5.17
N ARG A 63 6.25 5.30 5.18
CA ARG A 63 5.58 4.29 4.34
C ARG A 63 5.68 4.62 2.85
N ILE A 64 5.51 5.89 2.48
CA ILE A 64 5.70 6.34 1.10
C ILE A 64 7.15 6.12 0.67
N TRP A 65 8.12 6.41 1.53
CA TRP A 65 9.53 6.16 1.25
C TRP A 65 9.79 4.67 1.00
N MET A 66 9.34 3.79 1.91
CA MET A 66 9.44 2.33 1.74
C MET A 66 8.82 1.86 0.41
N ILE A 67 7.62 2.33 0.07
CA ILE A 67 6.93 1.99 -1.17
C ILE A 67 7.77 2.39 -2.38
N ARG A 68 8.22 3.65 -2.43
CA ARG A 68 8.93 4.18 -3.59
C ARG A 68 10.27 3.52 -3.82
N GLU A 69 11.05 3.31 -2.75
CA GLU A 69 12.35 2.64 -2.89
C GLU A 69 12.19 1.15 -3.28
N ALA A 70 11.23 0.44 -2.66
CA ALA A 70 10.95 -0.94 -3.03
C ALA A 70 10.53 -1.08 -4.49
N LEU A 71 9.70 -0.18 -5.00
CA LEU A 71 9.28 -0.21 -6.40
C LEU A 71 10.43 0.16 -7.36
N ARG A 72 11.32 1.07 -6.95
CA ARG A 72 12.52 1.43 -7.72
C ARG A 72 13.49 0.27 -7.84
N ASP A 73 13.76 -0.42 -6.74
CA ASP A 73 14.69 -1.57 -6.70
C ASP A 73 14.17 -2.75 -7.56
N GLU A 74 12.85 -2.91 -7.65
CA GLU A 74 12.21 -3.89 -8.52
C GLU A 74 12.16 -3.45 -10.00
N GLY A 75 12.77 -2.32 -10.35
CA GLY A 75 12.81 -1.80 -11.72
C GLY A 75 11.49 -1.27 -12.24
N ILE A 76 10.54 -0.96 -11.36
CA ILE A 76 9.24 -0.39 -11.75
C ILE A 76 9.43 1.08 -12.13
N ASP A 77 8.93 1.46 -13.30
CA ASP A 77 8.89 2.85 -13.73
C ASP A 77 7.98 3.68 -12.81
N LEU A 78 8.60 4.49 -11.96
CA LEU A 78 7.89 5.32 -11.00
C LEU A 78 7.03 6.42 -11.63
N THR A 79 7.17 6.69 -12.92
CA THR A 79 6.25 7.59 -13.66
C THR A 79 4.86 6.97 -13.84
N ARG A 80 4.74 5.66 -13.64
CA ARG A 80 3.48 4.92 -13.62
C ARG A 80 2.85 4.80 -12.23
N ILE A 81 3.45 5.43 -11.22
CA ILE A 81 3.01 5.35 -9.82
C ILE A 81 2.66 6.74 -9.31
N VAL A 82 1.42 6.90 -8.89
CA VAL A 82 0.96 8.06 -8.12
C VAL A 82 0.81 7.64 -6.66
N THR A 83 1.41 8.38 -5.74
CA THR A 83 1.21 8.15 -4.30
C THR A 83 0.35 9.28 -3.73
N ALA A 84 -0.63 8.91 -2.92
CA ALA A 84 -1.49 9.83 -2.19
C ALA A 84 -1.70 9.30 -0.76
N THR A 85 -2.15 10.17 0.12
CA THR A 85 -2.45 9.84 1.51
C THR A 85 -3.87 10.22 1.87
N ILE A 86 -4.45 9.51 2.85
CA ILE A 86 -5.75 9.84 3.41
C ILE A 86 -5.71 9.62 4.93
N PRO A 87 -6.27 10.55 5.72
CA PRO A 87 -6.36 10.38 7.17
C PRO A 87 -7.26 9.20 7.56
N THR A 88 -7.27 8.87 8.82
CA THR A 88 -8.15 7.84 9.40
C THR A 88 -9.61 8.19 9.17
N MET A 89 -10.35 7.24 8.63
CA MET A 89 -11.79 7.38 8.42
C MET A 89 -12.50 6.03 8.48
N SER A 90 -13.77 6.07 8.87
CA SER A 90 -14.64 4.89 8.81
C SER A 90 -14.90 4.48 7.36
N ILE A 91 -14.93 3.18 7.09
CA ILE A 91 -15.19 2.65 5.75
C ILE A 91 -16.69 2.45 5.57
N TYR A 92 -17.33 3.37 4.85
CA TYR A 92 -18.73 3.27 4.41
C TYR A 92 -18.90 3.93 3.02
N VAL A 93 -20.07 3.73 2.40
CA VAL A 93 -20.32 4.11 0.98
C VAL A 93 -20.02 5.58 0.70
N GLY A 94 -20.42 6.51 1.57
CA GLY A 94 -20.13 7.93 1.40
C GLY A 94 -18.63 8.24 1.37
N ASN A 95 -17.84 7.54 2.18
CA ASN A 95 -16.39 7.67 2.20
C ASN A 95 -15.73 7.06 0.96
N ALA A 96 -16.30 6.01 0.36
CA ALA A 96 -15.81 5.47 -0.89
C ALA A 96 -15.84 6.50 -2.02
N LEU A 97 -16.94 7.24 -2.14
CA LEU A 97 -17.06 8.34 -3.08
C LEU A 97 -16.10 9.49 -2.77
N TYR A 98 -15.89 9.81 -1.49
CA TYR A 98 -14.90 10.80 -1.06
C TYR A 98 -13.48 10.40 -1.44
N VAL A 99 -13.09 9.15 -1.17
CA VAL A 99 -11.76 8.61 -1.49
C VAL A 99 -11.39 8.79 -2.96
N ILE A 100 -12.31 8.44 -3.88
CA ILE A 100 -12.02 8.57 -5.32
C ILE A 100 -11.93 10.02 -5.80
N LYS A 101 -12.44 10.98 -5.04
CA LYS A 101 -12.30 12.42 -5.36
C LYS A 101 -10.97 13.00 -4.91
N LEU A 102 -10.23 12.32 -4.04
CA LEU A 102 -8.92 12.74 -3.55
C LEU A 102 -7.77 12.27 -4.45
N VAL A 103 -8.04 11.47 -5.45
CA VAL A 103 -7.04 10.87 -6.33
C VAL A 103 -7.36 11.18 -7.80
N PRO A 104 -6.37 11.07 -8.71
CA PRO A 104 -6.66 11.14 -10.14
C PRO A 104 -7.74 10.14 -10.53
N PRO A 105 -8.53 10.39 -11.60
CA PRO A 105 -9.58 9.48 -12.05
C PRO A 105 -9.08 8.04 -12.21
N VAL A 106 -9.76 7.09 -11.58
CA VAL A 106 -9.47 5.65 -11.62
C VAL A 106 -10.65 4.86 -12.18
N GLU A 107 -10.35 3.78 -12.91
CA GLU A 107 -11.35 2.89 -13.52
C GLU A 107 -11.74 1.74 -12.58
N ALA A 108 -10.87 1.38 -11.63
CA ALA A 108 -11.09 0.27 -10.73
C ALA A 108 -10.38 0.45 -9.39
N ILE A 109 -10.93 -0.20 -8.38
CA ILE A 109 -10.33 -0.36 -7.07
C ILE A 109 -9.77 -1.77 -6.97
N ILE A 110 -8.53 -1.92 -6.49
CA ILE A 110 -7.89 -3.23 -6.30
C ILE A 110 -7.78 -3.50 -4.80
N THR A 111 -8.49 -4.50 -4.33
CA THR A 111 -8.45 -4.90 -2.93
C THR A 111 -8.84 -6.37 -2.73
N ARG A 112 -8.25 -7.01 -1.72
CA ARG A 112 -8.65 -8.34 -1.24
C ARG A 112 -9.46 -8.28 0.06
N ASN A 113 -9.62 -7.10 0.66
CA ASN A 113 -10.44 -6.95 1.85
C ASN A 113 -11.92 -7.01 1.43
N PRO A 114 -12.70 -8.02 1.90
CA PRO A 114 -14.07 -8.19 1.46
C PRO A 114 -14.99 -7.04 1.86
N VAL A 115 -14.77 -6.43 3.02
CA VAL A 115 -15.54 -5.28 3.50
C VAL A 115 -15.27 -4.07 2.61
N THR A 116 -13.99 -3.75 2.37
CA THR A 116 -13.61 -2.66 1.47
C THR A 116 -14.15 -2.89 0.05
N ALA A 117 -14.05 -4.13 -0.46
CA ALA A 117 -14.56 -4.49 -1.77
C ALA A 117 -16.08 -4.24 -1.88
N GLN A 118 -16.83 -4.64 -0.85
CA GLN A 118 -18.28 -4.47 -0.84
C GLN A 118 -18.65 -2.98 -0.82
N VAL A 119 -18.05 -2.20 0.06
CA VAL A 119 -18.31 -0.75 0.18
C VAL A 119 -18.07 -0.03 -1.15
N PHE A 120 -16.98 -0.34 -1.86
CA PHE A 120 -16.71 0.28 -3.16
C PHE A 120 -17.68 -0.18 -4.26
N ARG A 121 -18.12 -1.46 -4.23
CA ARG A 121 -19.17 -1.96 -5.15
C ARG A 121 -20.51 -1.25 -4.89
N ASP A 122 -20.90 -1.10 -3.63
CA ASP A 122 -22.13 -0.42 -3.24
C ASP A 122 -22.10 1.07 -3.64
N ALA A 123 -20.91 1.66 -3.72
CA ALA A 123 -20.70 2.99 -4.27
C ALA A 123 -20.69 3.03 -5.82
N GLY A 124 -20.98 1.91 -6.49
CA GLY A 124 -21.04 1.82 -7.96
C GLY A 124 -19.67 1.72 -8.64
N LEU A 125 -18.61 1.38 -7.92
CA LEU A 125 -17.26 1.34 -8.44
C LEU A 125 -16.85 -0.10 -8.84
N LYS A 126 -16.07 -0.21 -9.89
CA LYS A 126 -15.48 -1.49 -10.31
C LYS A 126 -14.43 -1.93 -9.29
N VAL A 127 -14.56 -3.14 -8.79
CA VAL A 127 -13.60 -3.74 -7.86
C VAL A 127 -12.97 -4.97 -8.50
N LEU A 128 -11.64 -4.98 -8.54
CA LEU A 128 -10.85 -6.13 -8.96
C LEU A 128 -10.18 -6.77 -7.73
N VAL A 129 -10.25 -8.09 -7.69
CA VAL A 129 -9.60 -8.88 -6.63
C VAL A 129 -8.32 -9.48 -7.21
N PRO A 130 -7.13 -9.10 -6.71
CA PRO A 130 -5.88 -9.64 -7.23
C PRO A 130 -5.75 -11.14 -6.92
N PRO A 131 -4.90 -11.87 -7.67
CA PRO A 131 -4.63 -13.29 -7.42
C PRO A 131 -4.25 -13.54 -5.95
N PRO A 132 -4.52 -14.74 -5.42
CA PRO A 132 -4.12 -15.10 -4.08
C PRO A 132 -2.58 -15.12 -3.95
N TYR A 133 -2.09 -14.59 -2.85
CA TYR A 133 -0.72 -14.78 -2.36
C TYR A 133 -0.79 -15.33 -0.94
N ASN A 134 0.30 -15.84 -0.42
CA ASN A 134 0.31 -16.41 0.92
C ASN A 134 0.11 -15.33 2.00
N ARG A 135 -1.17 -15.00 2.32
CA ARG A 135 -1.55 -13.99 3.31
C ARG A 135 -1.16 -14.35 4.73
N ASP A 136 -0.90 -15.61 5.02
CA ASP A 136 -0.52 -16.02 6.37
C ASP A 136 0.84 -15.47 6.75
N ILE A 137 1.74 -15.34 5.78
CA ILE A 137 3.07 -14.76 5.97
C ILE A 137 3.18 -13.32 5.45
N TYR A 138 2.59 -12.99 4.30
CA TYR A 138 2.66 -11.64 3.72
C TYR A 138 1.53 -10.75 4.24
N ARG A 139 1.58 -10.43 5.54
CA ARG A 139 0.68 -9.49 6.20
C ARG A 139 1.43 -8.63 7.21
N GLY A 140 1.14 -7.33 7.24
CA GLY A 140 1.83 -6.39 8.10
C GLY A 140 1.76 -6.74 9.60
N SER A 141 0.64 -7.30 10.08
CA SER A 141 0.49 -7.73 11.48
C SER A 141 1.49 -8.83 11.85
N TYR A 142 1.67 -9.83 10.99
CA TYR A 142 2.63 -10.92 11.23
C TYR A 142 4.08 -10.41 11.20
N ILE A 143 4.40 -9.53 10.24
CA ILE A 143 5.74 -8.93 10.17
C ILE A 143 6.04 -8.14 11.44
N ARG A 144 5.11 -7.33 11.92
CA ARG A 144 5.27 -6.59 13.18
C ARG A 144 5.41 -7.51 14.39
N GLU A 145 4.65 -8.59 14.44
CA GLU A 145 4.77 -9.62 15.50
C GLU A 145 6.19 -10.22 15.53
N LEU A 146 6.76 -10.58 14.38
CA LEU A 146 8.13 -11.08 14.28
C LEU A 146 9.14 -10.05 14.78
N ILE A 147 9.00 -8.77 14.37
CA ILE A 147 9.88 -7.68 14.83
C ILE A 147 9.84 -7.55 16.36
N ILE A 148 8.64 -7.58 16.96
CA ILE A 148 8.45 -7.47 18.41
C ILE A 148 9.12 -8.64 19.12
N LYS A 149 8.98 -9.86 18.60
CA LYS A 149 9.60 -11.08 19.15
C LYS A 149 11.11 -11.18 18.95
N GLY A 150 11.72 -10.29 18.18
CA GLY A 150 13.14 -10.36 17.82
C GLY A 150 13.47 -11.43 16.78
N ASP A 151 12.49 -11.87 16.02
CA ASP A 151 12.64 -12.89 15.00
C ASP A 151 13.01 -12.25 13.66
N GLU A 152 14.27 -12.39 13.26
CA GLU A 152 14.81 -11.77 12.05
C GLU A 152 14.21 -12.31 10.73
N ARG A 153 13.36 -13.35 10.77
CA ARG A 153 12.65 -13.86 9.59
C ARG A 153 11.76 -12.81 8.92
N TRP A 154 11.36 -11.76 9.65
CA TRP A 154 10.60 -10.66 9.09
C TRP A 154 11.29 -9.99 7.89
N ARG A 155 12.64 -9.96 7.89
CA ARG A 155 13.43 -9.36 6.80
C ARG A 155 13.22 -10.06 5.46
N LYS A 156 12.87 -11.35 5.48
CA LYS A 156 12.57 -12.13 4.27
C LYS A 156 11.18 -11.91 3.73
N LEU A 157 10.34 -11.19 4.46
CA LEU A 157 8.94 -10.93 4.10
C LEU A 157 8.74 -9.54 3.46
N VAL A 158 9.78 -8.71 3.51
CA VAL A 158 9.80 -7.36 2.93
C VAL A 158 10.94 -7.26 1.90
N PRO A 159 10.85 -6.36 0.91
CA PRO A 159 12.00 -6.04 0.05
C PRO A 159 13.20 -5.59 0.90
N PRO A 160 14.45 -5.92 0.51
CA PRO A 160 15.65 -5.60 1.31
C PRO A 160 15.75 -4.11 1.68
N VAL A 161 15.49 -3.22 0.74
CA VAL A 161 15.52 -1.77 0.99
C VAL A 161 14.48 -1.33 2.04
N VAL A 162 13.36 -2.02 2.15
CA VAL A 162 12.37 -1.73 3.20
C VAL A 162 12.93 -2.10 4.58
N ALA A 163 13.65 -3.22 4.70
CA ALA A 163 14.32 -3.59 5.94
C ALA A 163 15.41 -2.57 6.30
N GLU A 164 16.19 -2.11 5.34
CA GLU A 164 17.22 -1.07 5.52
C GLU A 164 16.59 0.26 5.98
N ILE A 165 15.47 0.67 5.39
CA ILE A 165 14.73 1.86 5.83
C ILE A 165 14.24 1.69 7.27
N ILE A 166 13.64 0.55 7.62
CA ILE A 166 13.16 0.28 8.99
C ILE A 166 14.31 0.38 9.99
N ASP A 167 15.50 -0.13 9.65
CA ASP A 167 16.69 -0.02 10.50
C ASP A 167 17.15 1.44 10.61
N SER A 168 17.20 2.17 9.50
CA SER A 168 17.70 3.55 9.45
C SER A 168 16.85 4.56 10.26
N ILE A 169 15.57 4.25 10.46
CA ILE A 169 14.64 5.09 11.26
C ILE A 169 14.41 4.57 12.68
N ASP A 170 15.26 3.64 13.14
CA ASP A 170 15.08 2.97 14.43
C ASP A 170 13.71 2.27 14.59
N GLY A 171 13.12 1.82 13.48
CA GLY A 171 11.78 1.27 13.42
C GLY A 171 11.60 -0.01 14.24
N VAL A 172 12.65 -0.84 14.33
CA VAL A 172 12.66 -2.05 15.16
C VAL A 172 12.57 -1.68 16.66
N SER A 173 13.43 -0.77 17.13
CA SER A 173 13.44 -0.30 18.53
C SER A 173 12.13 0.42 18.85
N ARG A 174 11.65 1.27 17.95
CA ARG A 174 10.36 1.97 18.07
C ARG A 174 9.23 0.99 18.34
N LEU A 175 9.08 -0.03 17.49
CA LEU A 175 7.98 -0.99 17.59
C LEU A 175 8.07 -1.84 18.87
N ARG A 176 9.27 -2.27 19.26
CA ARG A 176 9.49 -2.99 20.53
C ARG A 176 9.20 -2.15 21.75
N ASN A 177 9.54 -0.86 21.71
CA ASN A 177 9.24 0.05 22.81
C ASN A 177 7.73 0.27 22.93
N ILE A 178 7.01 0.51 21.84
CA ILE A 178 5.56 0.62 21.85
C ILE A 178 4.95 -0.63 22.48
N ALA A 179 5.38 -1.84 22.06
CA ALA A 179 4.86 -3.10 22.58
C ALA A 179 5.12 -3.38 24.06
N ARG A 180 6.01 -2.63 24.72
CA ARG A 180 6.26 -2.76 26.16
C ARG A 180 5.33 -1.91 27.02
N TYR A 181 4.73 -0.88 26.42
CA TYR A 181 3.94 0.12 27.15
C TYR A 181 2.44 0.11 26.76
N ASP A 182 2.03 -0.71 25.78
CA ASP A 182 0.65 -1.03 25.45
C ASP A 182 0.19 -2.31 26.19
#